data_4597de9153cf4f41cf0b4ba3f86e0798
#
_entry.id   4597de9153cf4f41cf0b4ba3f86e0798
#
_cell.length_a   1.000
_cell.length_b   1.000
_cell.length_c   1.000
_cell.angle_alpha   90.00
_cell.angle_beta   90.00
_cell.angle_gamma   90.00
#
_symmetry.space_group_name_H-M   'P 1'
#
loop_
_entity.id
_entity.type
_entity.pdbx_description
1 polymer ?
#
loop_
_entity_poly.entity_id
_entity_poly.type
_entity_poly.pdbx_seq_one_letter_code
_entity_poly.pdbx_strand_id
1 'polypeptide(L)'
;MTAATASVPAAPVWARRAAHAMALCAVPSGLWRIAMASGVYVGYSDQVLRDAFDIPGWGIAYVVSLSVFTELAALFPLLLVSDRWRPLRPRILAALAWTASAVLILVALWQLVVAFTVESRTYMSSGTAQTVWGLAFAPLVAVPVLMTAVTWSYASRHRPPGRSG
;
A
#
# COMPACT_ATOMS: atom_id res chain seq x y z
N MET A 1 25.60 23.79 30.70
CA MET A 1 24.18 23.86 30.31
C MET A 1 23.91 22.69 29.39
N THR A 2 23.39 21.59 29.91
CA THR A 2 22.95 20.40 29.14
C THR A 2 21.62 20.73 28.48
N ALA A 3 21.65 20.93 27.17
CA ALA A 3 20.40 21.06 26.38
C ALA A 3 19.58 19.77 26.56
N ALA A 4 18.48 19.88 27.26
CA ALA A 4 17.52 18.78 27.35
C ALA A 4 17.05 18.43 25.94
N THR A 5 17.49 17.29 25.44
CA THR A 5 16.98 16.72 24.18
C THR A 5 15.49 16.46 24.35
N ALA A 6 14.66 17.35 23.80
CA ALA A 6 13.22 17.18 23.82
C ALA A 6 12.88 15.82 23.16
N SER A 7 12.37 14.89 23.96
CA SER A 7 11.96 13.58 23.48
C SER A 7 10.77 13.74 22.55
N VAL A 8 10.86 13.18 21.34
CA VAL A 8 9.74 13.17 20.39
C VAL A 8 8.60 12.34 21.00
N PRO A 9 7.35 12.85 21.03
CA PRO A 9 6.22 12.12 21.57
C PRO A 9 6.00 10.78 20.86
N ALA A 10 5.63 9.75 21.61
CA ALA A 10 5.31 8.43 21.07
C ALA A 10 4.15 8.50 20.07
N ALA A 11 4.11 7.57 19.11
CA ALA A 11 3.03 7.50 18.14
C ALA A 11 1.70 7.19 18.83
N PRO A 12 0.61 7.95 18.54
CA PRO A 12 -0.69 7.70 19.13
C PRO A 12 -1.22 6.32 18.72
N VAL A 13 -2.06 5.74 19.60
CA VAL A 13 -2.59 4.37 19.40
C VAL A 13 -3.31 4.22 18.07
N TRP A 14 -4.09 5.24 17.67
CA TRP A 14 -4.80 5.22 16.39
C TRP A 14 -3.87 5.15 15.18
N ALA A 15 -2.74 5.88 15.21
CA ALA A 15 -1.77 5.86 14.10
C ALA A 15 -1.07 4.48 13.99
N ARG A 16 -0.78 3.84 15.12
CA ARG A 16 -0.27 2.47 15.15
C ARG A 16 -1.29 1.48 14.57
N ARG A 17 -2.55 1.59 14.98
CA ARG A 17 -3.64 0.76 14.43
C ARG A 17 -3.81 0.98 12.93
N ALA A 18 -3.78 2.23 12.46
CA ALA A 18 -3.86 2.56 11.03
C ALA A 18 -2.70 1.95 10.23
N ALA A 19 -1.47 2.01 10.75
CA ALA A 19 -0.31 1.40 10.10
C ALA A 19 -0.43 -0.14 10.00
N HIS A 20 -0.92 -0.82 11.04
CA HIS A 20 -1.18 -2.26 10.97
C HIS A 20 -2.34 -2.60 10.03
N ALA A 21 -3.42 -1.80 10.07
CA ALA A 21 -4.55 -1.98 9.15
C ALA A 21 -4.10 -1.86 7.69
N MET A 22 -3.21 -0.90 7.38
CA MET A 22 -2.65 -0.75 6.03
C MET A 22 -1.86 -1.99 5.60
N ALA A 23 -1.01 -2.54 6.46
CA ALA A 23 -0.29 -3.78 6.17
C ALA A 23 -1.26 -4.95 5.92
N LEU A 24 -2.31 -5.08 6.74
CA LEU A 24 -3.32 -6.11 6.56
C LEU A 24 -4.15 -5.95 5.28
N CYS A 25 -4.39 -4.71 4.82
CA CYS A 25 -5.11 -4.45 3.57
C CYS A 25 -4.39 -4.97 2.33
N ALA A 26 -3.06 -5.11 2.37
CA ALA A 26 -2.29 -5.62 1.25
C ALA A 26 -2.35 -7.15 1.13
N VAL A 27 -2.49 -7.87 2.25
CA VAL A 27 -2.42 -9.34 2.31
C VAL A 27 -3.36 -10.05 1.32
N PRO A 28 -4.67 -9.72 1.22
CA PRO A 28 -5.56 -10.44 0.31
C PRO A 28 -5.13 -10.34 -1.16
N SER A 29 -4.69 -9.16 -1.59
CA SER A 29 -4.24 -8.93 -2.96
C SER A 29 -2.88 -9.60 -3.23
N GLY A 30 -2.01 -9.69 -2.24
CA GLY A 30 -0.75 -10.42 -2.31
C GLY A 30 -0.98 -11.93 -2.48
N LEU A 31 -1.85 -12.50 -1.65
CA LEU A 31 -2.23 -13.90 -1.73
C LEU A 31 -2.86 -14.25 -3.09
N TRP A 32 -3.74 -13.38 -3.62
CA TRP A 32 -4.32 -13.55 -4.95
C TRP A 32 -3.24 -13.65 -6.04
N ARG A 33 -2.26 -12.73 -6.04
CA ARG A 33 -1.18 -12.72 -7.04
C ARG A 33 -0.27 -13.93 -6.91
N ILE A 34 0.04 -14.37 -5.67
CA ILE A 34 0.84 -15.57 -5.43
C ILE A 34 0.08 -16.81 -5.92
N ALA A 35 -1.23 -16.92 -5.64
CA ALA A 35 -2.06 -18.00 -6.14
C ALA A 35 -2.04 -18.06 -7.67
N MET A 36 -2.21 -16.91 -8.34
CA MET A 36 -2.13 -16.80 -9.80
C MET A 36 -0.76 -17.25 -10.34
N ALA A 37 0.34 -16.80 -9.73
CA ALA A 37 1.68 -17.18 -10.12
C ALA A 37 2.01 -18.66 -9.89
N SER A 38 1.33 -19.29 -8.90
CA SER A 38 1.49 -20.72 -8.58
C SER A 38 0.63 -21.63 -9.45
N GLY A 39 -0.11 -21.08 -10.42
CA GLY A 39 -0.99 -21.87 -11.29
C GLY A 39 -2.32 -22.27 -10.64
N VAL A 40 -2.64 -21.74 -9.46
CA VAL A 40 -3.95 -21.94 -8.84
C VAL A 40 -4.99 -21.15 -9.63
N TYR A 41 -6.12 -21.79 -9.95
CA TYR A 41 -7.21 -21.12 -10.65
C TYR A 41 -7.76 -19.97 -9.81
N VAL A 42 -7.58 -18.76 -10.31
CA VAL A 42 -8.02 -17.51 -9.66
C VAL A 42 -9.11 -16.77 -10.45
N GLY A 43 -9.73 -17.45 -11.41
CA GLY A 43 -10.81 -16.89 -12.20
C GLY A 43 -10.42 -16.40 -13.59
N TYR A 44 -9.16 -16.51 -13.98
CA TYR A 44 -8.72 -16.31 -15.36
C TYR A 44 -8.70 -17.62 -16.14
N SER A 45 -9.03 -17.57 -17.44
CA SER A 45 -8.79 -18.72 -18.31
C SER A 45 -7.29 -18.86 -18.61
N ASP A 46 -6.85 -20.08 -18.93
CA ASP A 46 -5.47 -20.34 -19.32
C ASP A 46 -5.01 -19.51 -20.52
N GLN A 47 -5.93 -19.19 -21.42
CA GLN A 47 -5.66 -18.33 -22.56
C GLN A 47 -5.35 -16.90 -22.11
N VAL A 48 -6.15 -16.33 -21.20
CA VAL A 48 -5.90 -14.98 -20.66
C VAL A 48 -4.59 -14.94 -19.86
N LEU A 49 -4.30 -15.99 -19.09
CA LEU A 49 -3.03 -16.07 -18.35
C LEU A 49 -1.83 -16.04 -19.30
N ARG A 50 -1.88 -16.75 -20.44
CA ARG A 50 -0.82 -16.73 -21.44
C ARG A 50 -0.74 -15.43 -22.21
N ASP A 51 -1.87 -14.98 -22.75
CA ASP A 51 -1.90 -13.87 -23.73
C ASP A 51 -1.73 -12.50 -23.08
N ALA A 52 -2.30 -12.31 -21.86
CA ALA A 52 -2.28 -11.02 -21.17
C ALA A 52 -1.23 -10.92 -20.07
N PHE A 53 -0.88 -12.05 -19.43
CA PHE A 53 0.02 -12.06 -18.27
C PHE A 53 1.31 -12.83 -18.50
N ASP A 54 1.48 -13.48 -19.65
CA ASP A 54 2.65 -14.33 -19.95
C ASP A 54 2.92 -15.38 -18.84
N ILE A 55 1.87 -16.05 -18.40
CA ILE A 55 1.93 -17.14 -17.39
C ILE A 55 1.51 -18.45 -18.06
N PRO A 56 2.37 -19.50 -18.05
CA PRO A 56 3.72 -19.56 -17.45
C PRO A 56 4.79 -18.90 -18.33
N GLY A 57 5.62 -18.04 -17.73
CA GLY A 57 6.69 -17.33 -18.41
C GLY A 57 7.24 -16.19 -17.54
N TRP A 58 7.71 -15.12 -18.17
CA TRP A 58 8.21 -13.92 -17.46
C TRP A 58 7.15 -13.25 -16.59
N GLY A 59 5.87 -13.44 -16.88
CA GLY A 59 4.76 -12.96 -16.08
C GLY A 59 4.80 -13.45 -14.64
N ILE A 60 5.29 -14.65 -14.37
CA ILE A 60 5.48 -15.16 -12.99
C ILE A 60 6.45 -14.26 -12.23
N ALA A 61 7.62 -13.99 -12.81
CA ALA A 61 8.62 -13.12 -12.16
C ALA A 61 8.08 -11.70 -11.92
N TYR A 62 7.35 -11.15 -12.90
CA TYR A 62 6.71 -9.84 -12.77
C TYR A 62 5.68 -9.81 -11.63
N VAL A 63 4.74 -10.76 -11.60
CA VAL A 63 3.66 -10.81 -10.60
C VAL A 63 4.21 -11.05 -9.19
N VAL A 64 5.19 -11.95 -9.04
CA VAL A 64 5.84 -12.20 -7.75
C VAL A 64 6.61 -10.97 -7.28
N SER A 65 7.40 -10.34 -8.16
CA SER A 65 8.15 -9.12 -7.82
C SER A 65 7.22 -7.98 -7.41
N LEU A 66 6.12 -7.81 -8.14
CA LEU A 66 5.09 -6.80 -7.82
C LEU A 66 4.44 -7.09 -6.45
N SER A 67 4.17 -8.36 -6.13
CA SER A 67 3.63 -8.75 -4.83
C SER A 67 4.61 -8.44 -3.71
N VAL A 68 5.85 -8.87 -3.83
CA VAL A 68 6.90 -8.60 -2.83
C VAL A 68 7.07 -7.09 -2.62
N PHE A 69 7.15 -6.32 -3.71
CA PHE A 69 7.26 -4.86 -3.63
C PHE A 69 6.06 -4.22 -2.92
N THR A 70 4.84 -4.64 -3.27
CA THR A 70 3.61 -4.10 -2.66
C THR A 70 3.53 -4.42 -1.17
N GLU A 71 3.87 -5.65 -0.78
CA GLU A 71 3.87 -6.05 0.63
C GLU A 71 4.94 -5.30 1.43
N LEU A 72 6.16 -5.16 0.89
CA LEU A 72 7.22 -4.37 1.52
C LEU A 72 6.81 -2.89 1.66
N ALA A 73 6.19 -2.33 0.62
CA ALA A 73 5.67 -0.96 0.66
C ALA A 73 4.55 -0.79 1.71
N ALA A 74 3.71 -1.81 1.89
CA ALA A 74 2.66 -1.82 2.91
C ALA A 74 3.20 -1.86 4.36
N LEU A 75 4.44 -2.32 4.55
CA LEU A 75 5.12 -2.27 5.85
C LEU A 75 5.75 -0.89 6.16
N PHE A 76 5.91 -0.03 5.16
CA PHE A 76 6.54 1.28 5.33
C PHE A 76 5.88 2.15 6.42
N PRO A 77 4.54 2.22 6.56
CA PRO A 77 3.90 3.00 7.63
C PRO A 77 4.27 2.52 9.04
N LEU A 78 4.65 1.25 9.22
CA LEU A 78 5.11 0.74 10.51
C LEU A 78 6.41 1.41 10.97
N LEU A 79 7.27 1.81 10.02
CA LEU A 79 8.48 2.60 10.33
C LEU A 79 8.14 3.99 10.87
N LEU A 80 7.04 4.60 10.36
CA LEU A 80 6.60 5.93 10.78
C LEU A 80 6.06 5.96 12.21
N VAL A 81 5.55 4.83 12.70
CA VAL A 81 4.99 4.69 14.04
C VAL A 81 5.93 3.97 15.01
N SER A 82 7.07 3.46 14.53
CA SER A 82 8.06 2.79 15.36
C SER A 82 8.94 3.81 16.10
N ASP A 83 8.99 3.69 17.41
CA ASP A 83 9.87 4.52 18.24
C ASP A 83 11.30 3.93 18.33
N ARG A 84 11.45 2.64 17.98
CA ARG A 84 12.69 1.87 18.13
C ARG A 84 13.61 1.94 16.91
N TRP A 85 13.06 2.05 15.72
CA TRP A 85 13.80 1.93 14.47
C TRP A 85 13.70 3.23 13.67
N ARG A 86 14.79 3.99 13.62
CA ARG A 86 14.88 5.27 12.90
C ARG A 86 16.06 5.21 11.92
N PRO A 87 15.92 4.49 10.79
CA PRO A 87 17.04 4.29 9.86
C PRO A 87 17.46 5.59 9.13
N LEU A 88 16.56 6.58 9.09
CA LEU A 88 16.74 7.81 8.31
C LEU A 88 16.48 9.05 9.18
N ARG A 89 17.02 10.19 8.72
CA ARG A 89 16.72 11.50 9.32
C ARG A 89 15.21 11.77 9.24
N PRO A 90 14.57 12.31 10.31
CA PRO A 90 13.12 12.51 10.34
C PRO A 90 12.55 13.31 9.16
N ARG A 91 13.31 14.30 8.66
CA ARG A 91 12.89 15.10 7.50
C ARG A 91 12.84 14.29 6.20
N ILE A 92 13.82 13.40 6.00
CA ILE A 92 13.86 12.51 4.81
C ILE A 92 12.70 11.53 4.88
N LEU A 93 12.47 10.93 6.06
CA LEU A 93 11.39 9.98 6.25
C LEU A 93 10.01 10.65 6.07
N ALA A 94 9.85 11.89 6.55
CA ALA A 94 8.63 12.68 6.31
C ALA A 94 8.44 12.98 4.81
N ALA A 95 9.49 13.39 4.10
CA ALA A 95 9.42 13.66 2.67
C ALA A 95 9.01 12.40 1.89
N LEU A 96 9.66 11.26 2.15
CA LEU A 96 9.32 9.98 1.54
C LEU A 96 7.86 9.57 1.83
N ALA A 97 7.41 9.76 3.07
CA ALA A 97 6.04 9.44 3.45
C ALA A 97 5.01 10.34 2.74
N TRP A 98 5.27 11.62 2.59
CA TRP A 98 4.41 12.53 1.82
C TRP A 98 4.41 12.21 0.33
N THR A 99 5.57 11.90 -0.25
CA THR A 99 5.67 11.46 -1.65
C THR A 99 4.88 10.17 -1.87
N ALA A 100 5.04 9.17 -0.99
CA ALA A 100 4.29 7.92 -1.07
C ALA A 100 2.78 8.16 -0.95
N SER A 101 2.35 9.02 -0.02
CA SER A 101 0.93 9.39 0.13
C SER A 101 0.37 10.04 -1.13
N ALA A 102 1.11 11.00 -1.71
CA ALA A 102 0.70 11.68 -2.94
C ALA A 102 0.59 10.71 -4.12
N VAL A 103 1.58 9.83 -4.31
CA VAL A 103 1.55 8.81 -5.36
C VAL A 103 0.35 7.87 -5.19
N LEU A 104 0.09 7.39 -3.98
CA LEU A 104 -1.06 6.51 -3.71
C LEU A 104 -2.40 7.20 -3.99
N ILE A 105 -2.54 8.48 -3.63
CA ILE A 105 -3.75 9.27 -3.94
C ILE A 105 -3.90 9.43 -5.46
N LEU A 106 -2.84 9.79 -6.17
CA LEU A 106 -2.87 9.95 -7.64
C LEU A 106 -3.24 8.64 -8.34
N VAL A 107 -2.66 7.52 -7.89
CA VAL A 107 -3.01 6.19 -8.42
C VAL A 107 -4.47 5.86 -8.14
N ALA A 108 -4.96 6.13 -6.93
CA ALA A 108 -6.37 5.88 -6.59
C ALA A 108 -7.32 6.74 -7.43
N LEU A 109 -7.01 8.02 -7.63
CA LEU A 109 -7.78 8.92 -8.50
C LEU A 109 -7.75 8.46 -9.95
N TRP A 110 -6.59 8.06 -10.46
CA TRP A 110 -6.45 7.49 -11.79
C TRP A 110 -7.32 6.25 -11.97
N GLN A 111 -7.26 5.32 -11.02
CA GLN A 111 -8.10 4.11 -11.05
C GLN A 111 -9.59 4.45 -11.02
N LEU A 112 -9.97 5.48 -10.26
CA LEU A 112 -11.35 5.96 -10.22
C LEU A 112 -11.78 6.51 -11.59
N VAL A 113 -10.94 7.34 -12.23
CA VAL A 113 -11.20 7.85 -13.58
C VAL A 113 -11.35 6.71 -14.57
N VAL A 114 -10.43 5.74 -14.55
CA VAL A 114 -10.49 4.56 -15.43
C VAL A 114 -11.77 3.77 -15.21
N ALA A 115 -12.18 3.58 -13.96
CA ALA A 115 -13.41 2.84 -13.64
C ALA A 115 -14.70 3.49 -14.20
N PHE A 116 -14.70 4.82 -14.36
CA PHE A 116 -15.85 5.55 -14.91
C PHE A 116 -15.78 5.83 -16.42
N THR A 117 -14.57 5.81 -17.01
CA THR A 117 -14.38 6.23 -18.40
C THR A 117 -14.08 5.07 -19.34
N VAL A 118 -13.61 3.95 -18.82
CA VAL A 118 -13.23 2.78 -19.63
C VAL A 118 -14.21 1.66 -19.36
N GLU A 119 -14.86 1.15 -20.43
CA GLU A 119 -15.60 -0.12 -20.33
C GLU A 119 -14.62 -1.24 -19.99
N SER A 120 -14.58 -1.60 -18.70
CA SER A 120 -13.70 -2.67 -18.23
C SER A 120 -14.22 -4.01 -18.73
N ARG A 121 -13.58 -4.56 -19.73
CA ARG A 121 -13.72 -6.00 -20.03
C ARG A 121 -13.06 -6.75 -18.88
N THR A 122 -13.89 -7.25 -17.97
CA THR A 122 -13.40 -8.16 -16.93
C THR A 122 -13.01 -9.47 -17.64
N TYR A 123 -11.72 -9.76 -17.63
CA TYR A 123 -11.18 -11.04 -18.13
C TYR A 123 -11.53 -12.23 -17.23
N MET A 124 -12.39 -12.01 -16.21
CA MET A 124 -12.83 -13.05 -15.30
C MET A 124 -13.80 -13.99 -15.96
N SER A 125 -13.59 -15.29 -15.79
CA SER A 125 -14.38 -16.35 -16.40
C SER A 125 -15.80 -16.52 -15.83
N SER A 126 -16.05 -15.95 -14.63
CA SER A 126 -17.36 -16.06 -13.96
C SER A 126 -17.63 -14.90 -13.01
N GLY A 127 -18.92 -14.65 -12.71
CA GLY A 127 -19.33 -13.64 -11.72
C GLY A 127 -18.80 -13.92 -10.31
N THR A 128 -18.69 -15.20 -9.93
CA THR A 128 -18.07 -15.58 -8.64
C THR A 128 -16.59 -15.20 -8.59
N ALA A 129 -15.83 -15.47 -9.66
CA ALA A 129 -14.43 -15.07 -9.75
C ALA A 129 -14.27 -13.56 -9.66
N GLN A 130 -15.15 -12.79 -10.31
CA GLN A 130 -15.16 -11.32 -10.22
C GLN A 130 -15.43 -10.84 -8.80
N THR A 131 -16.37 -11.46 -8.09
CA THR A 131 -16.67 -11.11 -6.69
C THR A 131 -15.48 -11.39 -5.77
N VAL A 132 -14.85 -12.55 -5.90
CA VAL A 132 -13.67 -12.93 -5.10
C VAL A 132 -12.51 -11.98 -5.38
N TRP A 133 -12.28 -11.64 -6.65
CA TRP A 133 -11.28 -10.63 -7.04
C TRP A 133 -11.59 -9.27 -6.39
N GLY A 134 -12.83 -8.81 -6.48
CA GLY A 134 -13.28 -7.57 -5.87
C GLY A 134 -13.02 -7.53 -4.36
N LEU A 135 -13.33 -8.61 -3.65
CA LEU A 135 -13.07 -8.74 -2.21
C LEU A 135 -11.58 -8.77 -1.89
N ALA A 136 -10.76 -9.39 -2.72
CA ALA A 136 -9.31 -9.42 -2.53
C ALA A 136 -8.66 -8.03 -2.69
N PHE A 137 -9.19 -7.19 -3.58
CA PHE A 137 -8.63 -5.88 -3.88
C PHE A 137 -9.35 -4.70 -3.19
N ALA A 138 -10.58 -4.88 -2.72
CA ALA A 138 -11.36 -3.84 -2.02
C ALA A 138 -10.62 -3.20 -0.84
N PRO A 139 -9.89 -3.94 0.02
CA PRO A 139 -9.17 -3.33 1.13
C PRO A 139 -8.12 -2.30 0.70
N LEU A 140 -7.56 -2.42 -0.50
CA LEU A 140 -6.57 -1.47 -1.02
C LEU A 140 -7.10 -0.05 -1.18
N VAL A 141 -8.42 0.12 -1.30
CA VAL A 141 -9.07 1.45 -1.40
C VAL A 141 -8.82 2.28 -0.12
N ALA A 142 -8.65 1.64 1.03
CA ALA A 142 -8.36 2.32 2.28
C ALA A 142 -6.89 2.78 2.40
N VAL A 143 -5.97 2.20 1.63
CA VAL A 143 -4.52 2.40 1.76
C VAL A 143 -4.10 3.87 1.59
N PRO A 144 -4.56 4.64 0.58
CA PRO A 144 -4.18 6.05 0.42
C PRO A 144 -4.59 6.90 1.62
N VAL A 145 -5.78 6.68 2.16
CA VAL A 145 -6.33 7.42 3.31
C VAL A 145 -5.54 7.08 4.57
N LEU A 146 -5.31 5.80 4.84
CA LEU A 146 -4.53 5.35 6.00
C LEU A 146 -3.10 5.85 5.94
N MET A 147 -2.45 5.78 4.77
CA MET A 147 -1.09 6.29 4.57
C MET A 147 -1.00 7.78 4.85
N THR A 148 -1.94 8.58 4.33
CA THR A 148 -1.99 10.03 4.56
C THR A 148 -2.17 10.35 6.03
N ALA A 149 -3.06 9.66 6.72
CA ALA A 149 -3.30 9.85 8.16
C ALA A 149 -2.06 9.52 9.01
N VAL A 150 -1.38 8.41 8.72
CA VAL A 150 -0.14 8.03 9.41
C VAL A 150 0.98 9.03 9.13
N THR A 151 1.12 9.47 7.87
CA THR A 151 2.10 10.48 7.46
C THR A 151 1.87 11.81 8.19
N TRP A 152 0.62 12.25 8.26
CA TRP A 152 0.25 13.44 9.01
C TRP A 152 0.62 13.33 10.49
N SER A 153 0.29 12.20 11.12
CA SER A 153 0.65 11.93 12.52
C SER A 153 2.16 11.96 12.72
N TYR A 154 2.94 11.41 11.80
CA TYR A 154 4.40 11.45 11.86
C TYR A 154 4.92 12.89 11.73
N ALA A 155 4.49 13.63 10.72
CA ALA A 155 4.94 14.98 10.43
C ALA A 155 4.61 15.95 11.57
N SER A 156 3.42 15.83 12.18
CA SER A 156 3.01 16.70 13.30
C SER A 156 3.86 16.50 14.55
N ARG A 157 4.29 15.26 14.83
CA ARG A 157 5.16 14.95 15.98
C ARG A 157 6.61 15.42 15.82
N HIS A 158 7.07 15.60 14.57
CA HIS A 158 8.44 15.98 14.26
C HIS A 158 8.57 17.44 13.80
N ARG A 159 7.53 18.26 13.95
CA ARG A 159 7.62 19.70 13.71
C ARG A 159 8.55 20.34 14.76
N PRO A 160 9.52 21.18 14.36
CA PRO A 160 10.32 21.93 15.32
C PRO A 160 9.43 22.81 16.21
N PRO A 161 9.64 22.85 17.53
CA PRO A 161 8.96 23.79 18.39
C PRO A 161 9.36 25.21 17.97
N GLY A 162 8.36 26.08 17.66
CA GLY A 162 8.59 27.50 17.51
C GLY A 162 8.67 28.01 16.07
N ARG A 163 7.52 27.99 15.37
CA ARG A 163 7.16 28.96 14.35
C ARG A 163 5.66 29.26 14.46
N SER A 164 5.24 29.65 15.68
CA SER A 164 4.03 30.43 15.85
C SER A 164 4.48 31.89 15.74
N GLY A 165 4.48 32.43 14.54
CA GLY A 165 4.50 33.86 14.30
C GLY A 165 3.07 34.35 14.19
#